data_ca91e5f13f6e89124530e1797b120e9f
#
_entry.id   ca91e5f13f6e89124530e1797b120e9f
#
_cell.length_a   1.000
_cell.length_b   1.000
_cell.length_c   1.000
_cell.angle_alpha   90.00
_cell.angle_beta   90.00
_cell.angle_gamma   90.00
#
_symmetry.space_group_name_H-M   'P 1'
#
loop_
_entity.id
_entity.type
_entity.pdbx_description
1 polymer ?
#
loop_
_entity_poly.entity_id
_entity_poly.type
_entity_poly.pdbx_seq_one_letter_code
_entity_poly.pdbx_strand_id
1 'polypeptide(L)'
;MVDRADLNGPDPIDIAVGFRLRTLRKSKSMSQDQLGKALGITFQQIQKYERGTNRISASMLVKSARALGVSPTALLPDENEPAPRSPAILSLMSQLRGVDDLVECYSRIKSMRLRRALLQLARTLAASSEAVDDKEEALS
;
A
#
# COMPACT_ATOMS: atom_id res chain seq x y z
N MET A 1 14.60 -8.74 -22.60
CA MET A 1 14.51 -7.39 -23.21
C MET A 1 13.45 -6.64 -22.40
N VAL A 2 13.87 -5.70 -21.57
CA VAL A 2 12.94 -4.91 -20.75
C VAL A 2 12.26 -3.90 -21.66
N ASP A 3 10.93 -3.91 -21.68
CA ASP A 3 10.13 -3.01 -22.52
C ASP A 3 10.35 -1.57 -22.05
N ARG A 4 10.68 -0.66 -22.96
CA ARG A 4 10.93 0.76 -22.64
C ARG A 4 9.72 1.51 -22.09
N ALA A 5 8.54 0.88 -22.12
CA ALA A 5 7.31 1.43 -21.57
C ALA A 5 7.28 1.44 -20.03
N ASP A 6 8.09 0.61 -19.37
CA ASP A 6 8.15 0.49 -17.90
C ASP A 6 9.02 1.56 -17.21
N LEU A 7 9.65 2.45 -17.98
CA LEU A 7 10.61 3.43 -17.44
C LEU A 7 9.97 4.72 -16.88
N ASN A 8 8.66 4.89 -16.98
CA ASN A 8 7.97 6.13 -16.59
C ASN A 8 7.20 6.07 -15.26
N GLY A 9 7.19 4.95 -14.57
CA GLY A 9 6.51 4.78 -13.28
C GLY A 9 7.49 4.41 -12.15
N PRO A 10 7.01 4.36 -10.90
CA PRO A 10 7.78 3.83 -9.79
C PRO A 10 8.16 2.38 -10.05
N ASP A 11 9.38 2.00 -9.66
CA ASP A 11 9.85 0.61 -9.79
C ASP A 11 8.97 -0.33 -8.96
N PRO A 12 8.52 -1.48 -9.50
CA PRO A 12 7.72 -2.46 -8.77
C PRO A 12 8.35 -2.90 -7.44
N ILE A 13 9.67 -2.98 -7.36
CA ILE A 13 10.39 -3.30 -6.13
C ILE A 13 10.23 -2.17 -5.12
N ASP A 14 10.38 -0.92 -5.53
CA ASP A 14 10.20 0.24 -4.65
C ASP A 14 8.76 0.34 -4.11
N ILE A 15 7.77 -0.01 -4.94
CA ILE A 15 6.36 -0.10 -4.52
C ILE A 15 6.19 -1.20 -3.47
N ALA A 16 6.73 -2.39 -3.70
CA ALA A 16 6.62 -3.52 -2.78
C ALA A 16 7.32 -3.23 -1.45
N VAL A 17 8.50 -2.64 -1.47
CA VAL A 17 9.24 -2.21 -0.27
C VAL A 17 8.46 -1.14 0.49
N GLY A 18 7.92 -0.15 -0.20
CA GLY A 18 7.10 0.91 0.40
C GLY A 18 5.84 0.37 1.06
N PHE A 19 5.15 -0.56 0.41
CA PHE A 19 3.99 -1.23 0.98
C PHE A 19 4.33 -2.01 2.26
N ARG A 20 5.45 -2.75 2.28
CA ARG A 20 5.92 -3.49 3.46
C ARG A 20 6.30 -2.54 4.60
N LEU A 21 6.97 -1.44 4.28
CA LEU A 21 7.31 -0.39 5.24
C LEU A 21 6.04 0.13 5.93
N ARG A 22 5.02 0.48 5.15
CA ARG A 22 3.73 0.95 5.65
C ARG A 22 3.03 -0.10 6.52
N THR A 23 2.96 -1.34 6.06
CA THR A 23 2.32 -2.45 6.79
C THR A 23 2.98 -2.69 8.13
N LEU A 24 4.31 -2.76 8.17
CA LEU A 24 5.07 -2.97 9.39
C LEU A 24 4.95 -1.77 10.35
N ARG A 25 5.01 -0.53 9.83
CA ARG A 25 4.78 0.67 10.63
C ARG A 25 3.40 0.64 11.31
N LYS A 26 2.36 0.34 10.57
CA LYS A 26 0.98 0.26 11.10
C LYS A 26 0.83 -0.87 12.11
N SER A 27 1.45 -2.02 11.89
CA SER A 27 1.43 -3.13 12.85
C SER A 27 2.07 -2.78 14.20
N LYS A 28 2.95 -1.78 14.20
CA LYS A 28 3.58 -1.22 15.41
C LYS A 28 2.81 -0.01 15.97
N SER A 29 1.65 0.30 15.43
CA SER A 29 0.84 1.49 15.80
C SER A 29 1.61 2.80 15.71
N MET A 30 2.59 2.88 14.81
CA MET A 30 3.46 4.03 14.61
C MET A 30 2.91 4.94 13.52
N SER A 31 2.86 6.26 13.77
CA SER A 31 2.49 7.23 12.75
C SER A 31 3.65 7.49 11.77
N GLN A 32 3.35 8.07 10.60
CA GLN A 32 4.38 8.50 9.65
C GLN A 32 5.31 9.55 10.25
N ASP A 33 4.77 10.46 11.06
CA ASP A 33 5.56 11.46 11.78
C ASP A 33 6.52 10.84 12.81
N GLN A 34 6.05 9.85 13.56
CA GLN A 34 6.88 9.12 14.52
C GLN A 34 8.02 8.37 13.83
N LEU A 35 7.74 7.69 12.72
CA LEU A 35 8.78 7.02 11.94
C LEU A 35 9.75 8.05 11.33
N GLY A 36 9.24 9.14 10.79
CA GLY A 36 10.06 10.23 10.26
C GLY A 36 11.02 10.79 11.30
N LYS A 37 10.55 11.06 12.51
CA LYS A 37 11.40 11.51 13.64
C LYS A 37 12.46 10.48 14.02
N ALA A 38 12.09 9.19 14.05
CA ALA A 38 13.05 8.12 14.36
C ALA A 38 14.15 7.98 13.29
N LEU A 39 13.85 8.33 12.06
CA LEU A 39 14.79 8.26 10.92
C LEU A 39 15.50 9.58 10.62
N GLY A 40 15.09 10.67 11.26
CA GLY A 40 15.64 12.01 11.03
C GLY A 40 15.21 12.61 9.68
N ILE A 41 14.02 12.24 9.18
CA ILE A 41 13.45 12.74 7.93
C ILE A 41 12.00 13.22 8.14
N THR A 42 11.44 13.92 7.15
CA THR A 42 10.08 14.44 7.24
C THR A 42 9.04 13.34 7.02
N PHE A 43 7.82 13.57 7.52
CA PHE A 43 6.72 12.63 7.27
C PHE A 43 6.34 12.57 5.78
N GLN A 44 6.51 13.65 5.02
CA GLN A 44 6.30 13.67 3.55
C GLN A 44 7.28 12.71 2.86
N GLN A 45 8.52 12.61 3.33
CA GLN A 45 9.49 11.67 2.81
C GLN A 45 9.08 10.22 3.12
N ILE A 46 8.55 9.96 4.32
CA ILE A 46 7.96 8.65 4.66
C ILE A 46 6.79 8.32 3.72
N GLN A 47 5.90 9.29 3.47
CA GLN A 47 4.80 9.09 2.51
C GLN A 47 5.30 8.67 1.13
N LYS A 48 6.33 9.35 0.62
CA LYS A 48 6.93 9.04 -0.69
C LYS A 48 7.54 7.64 -0.70
N TYR A 49 8.20 7.24 0.37
CA TYR A 49 8.73 5.88 0.50
C TYR A 49 7.61 4.84 0.53
N GLU A 50 6.57 5.06 1.32
CA GLU A 50 5.45 4.13 1.45
C GLU A 50 4.62 4.00 0.15
N ARG A 51 4.63 5.02 -0.70
CA ARG A 51 4.00 4.99 -2.02
C ARG A 51 4.90 4.41 -3.12
N GLY A 52 6.17 4.17 -2.84
CA GLY A 52 7.15 3.74 -3.82
C GLY A 52 7.54 4.82 -4.84
N THR A 53 7.11 6.08 -4.64
CA THR A 53 7.45 7.18 -5.54
C THR A 53 8.90 7.64 -5.39
N ASN A 54 9.51 7.38 -4.23
CA ASN A 54 10.93 7.59 -3.99
C ASN A 54 11.58 6.27 -3.60
N ARG A 55 12.73 5.99 -4.18
CA ARG A 55 13.55 4.84 -3.84
C ARG A 55 14.14 5.00 -2.44
N ILE A 56 14.07 3.93 -1.66
CA ILE A 56 14.70 3.83 -0.34
C ILE A 56 16.15 3.37 -0.55
N SER A 57 17.12 4.15 -0.06
CA SER A 57 18.53 3.72 -0.07
C SER A 57 18.74 2.52 0.87
N ALA A 58 19.76 1.71 0.61
CA ALA A 58 20.08 0.57 1.47
C ALA A 58 20.32 0.98 2.93
N SER A 59 20.98 2.11 3.16
CA SER A 59 21.20 2.64 4.52
C SER A 59 19.88 3.06 5.20
N MET A 60 18.96 3.66 4.45
CA MET A 60 17.67 4.06 4.97
C MET A 60 16.77 2.85 5.24
N LEU A 61 16.85 1.82 4.41
CA LEU A 61 16.14 0.56 4.60
C LEU A 61 16.56 -0.12 5.91
N VAL A 62 17.87 -0.20 6.18
CA VAL A 62 18.41 -0.75 7.43
C VAL A 62 17.98 0.08 8.65
N LYS A 63 18.02 1.41 8.55
CA LYS A 63 17.55 2.30 9.62
C LYS A 63 16.05 2.12 9.88
N SER A 64 15.25 2.00 8.84
CA SER A 64 13.79 1.76 8.94
C SER A 64 13.51 0.42 9.64
N ALA A 65 14.20 -0.64 9.25
CA ALA A 65 14.08 -1.94 9.89
C ALA A 65 14.39 -1.89 11.39
N ARG A 66 15.47 -1.18 11.77
CA ARG A 66 15.83 -0.97 13.18
C ARG A 66 14.76 -0.19 13.95
N ALA A 67 14.26 0.89 13.37
CA ALA A 67 13.21 1.70 14.00
C ALA A 67 11.92 0.91 14.21
N LEU A 68 11.61 -0.03 13.32
CA LEU A 68 10.46 -0.92 13.39
C LEU A 68 10.71 -2.20 14.21
N GLY A 69 11.96 -2.47 14.63
CA GLY A 69 12.31 -3.67 15.37
C GLY A 69 12.18 -4.96 14.55
N VAL A 70 12.45 -4.90 13.25
CA VAL A 70 12.38 -6.04 12.33
C VAL A 70 13.70 -6.25 11.59
N SER A 71 13.86 -7.41 10.95
CA SER A 71 14.99 -7.67 10.05
C SER A 71 14.87 -6.81 8.78
N PRO A 72 15.97 -6.29 8.19
CA PRO A 72 15.93 -5.62 6.89
C PRO A 72 15.29 -6.46 5.78
N THR A 73 15.42 -7.78 5.83
CA THR A 73 14.80 -8.70 4.89
C THR A 73 13.27 -8.67 4.94
N ALA A 74 12.68 -8.31 6.08
CA ALA A 74 11.23 -8.15 6.21
C ALA A 74 10.67 -7.01 5.35
N LEU A 75 11.49 -6.05 4.96
CA LEU A 75 11.13 -4.96 4.07
C LEU A 75 11.33 -5.29 2.58
N LEU A 76 12.07 -6.34 2.26
CA LEU A 76 12.35 -6.75 0.90
C LEU A 76 11.28 -7.74 0.41
N PRO A 77 10.87 -7.68 -0.86
CA PRO A 77 10.03 -8.71 -1.46
C PRO A 77 10.78 -10.05 -1.45
N ASP A 78 10.05 -11.12 -1.14
CA ASP A 78 10.59 -12.48 -1.22
C ASP A 78 10.50 -12.97 -2.68
N GLU A 79 11.56 -13.54 -3.21
CA GLU A 79 11.58 -14.13 -4.56
C GLU A 79 10.60 -15.30 -4.72
N ASN A 80 10.24 -15.96 -3.62
CA ASN A 80 9.28 -17.06 -3.59
C ASN A 80 7.85 -16.61 -3.29
N GLU A 81 7.65 -15.34 -2.94
CA GLU A 81 6.31 -14.78 -2.79
C GLU A 81 5.68 -14.64 -4.18
N PRO A 82 4.46 -15.15 -4.40
CA PRO A 82 3.80 -14.90 -5.67
C PRO A 82 3.78 -13.39 -5.88
N ALA A 83 4.32 -12.97 -7.02
CA ALA A 83 4.40 -11.55 -7.36
C ALA A 83 3.08 -10.86 -7.00
N PRO A 84 3.13 -9.75 -6.25
CA PRO A 84 1.90 -9.08 -5.86
C PRO A 84 1.05 -8.89 -7.11
N ARG A 85 -0.18 -9.35 -7.04
CA ARG A 85 -1.12 -9.36 -8.16
C ARG A 85 -1.26 -7.96 -8.72
N SER A 86 -0.40 -7.61 -9.67
CA SER A 86 -0.25 -6.30 -10.28
C SER A 86 0.36 -5.22 -9.35
N PRO A 87 1.50 -4.63 -9.73
CA PRO A 87 2.05 -3.43 -9.09
C PRO A 87 1.03 -2.29 -9.01
N ALA A 88 0.10 -2.23 -9.98
CA ALA A 88 -1.00 -1.28 -10.01
C ALA A 88 -1.94 -1.41 -8.80
N ILE A 89 -2.25 -2.62 -8.35
CA ILE A 89 -3.10 -2.83 -7.17
C ILE A 89 -2.41 -2.34 -5.89
N LEU A 90 -1.13 -2.64 -5.73
CA LEU A 90 -0.37 -2.18 -4.56
C LEU A 90 -0.26 -0.64 -4.53
N SER A 91 0.02 -0.04 -5.68
CA SER A 91 0.07 1.41 -5.82
C SER A 91 -1.30 2.04 -5.52
N LEU A 92 -2.38 1.46 -6.04
CA LEU A 92 -3.74 1.90 -5.77
C LEU A 92 -4.09 1.79 -4.28
N MET A 93 -3.78 0.66 -3.65
CA MET A 93 -4.02 0.45 -2.21
C MET A 93 -3.28 1.48 -1.35
N SER A 94 -2.06 1.89 -1.73
CA SER A 94 -1.29 2.89 -0.98
C SER A 94 -1.82 4.33 -1.15
N GLN A 95 -2.59 4.60 -2.19
CA GLN A 95 -3.12 5.93 -2.50
C GLN A 95 -4.55 6.15 -1.95
N LEU A 96 -5.34 5.09 -1.82
CA LEU A 96 -6.72 5.19 -1.35
C LEU A 96 -6.77 5.23 0.18
N ARG A 97 -7.47 6.23 0.71
CA ARG A 97 -7.74 6.31 2.15
C ARG A 97 -8.71 5.21 2.56
N GLY A 98 -8.49 4.62 3.73
CA GLY A 98 -9.37 3.62 4.33
C GLY A 98 -9.20 2.20 3.81
N VAL A 99 -8.37 1.96 2.79
CA VAL A 99 -8.09 0.59 2.30
C VAL A 99 -7.44 -0.25 3.39
N ASP A 100 -6.53 0.33 4.16
CA ASP A 100 -5.86 -0.39 5.26
C ASP A 100 -6.85 -0.81 6.34
N ASP A 101 -7.76 0.10 6.72
CA ASP A 101 -8.80 -0.17 7.71
C ASP A 101 -9.74 -1.25 7.19
N LEU A 102 -10.09 -1.19 5.90
CA LEU A 102 -10.93 -2.20 5.26
C LEU A 102 -10.26 -3.58 5.25
N VAL A 103 -8.97 -3.65 4.91
CA VAL A 103 -8.20 -4.89 4.92
C VAL A 103 -8.07 -5.44 6.33
N GLU A 104 -7.80 -4.59 7.33
CA GLU A 104 -7.76 -5.00 8.73
C GLU A 104 -9.11 -5.55 9.19
N CYS A 105 -10.20 -4.84 8.96
CA CYS A 105 -11.56 -5.31 9.27
C CYS A 105 -11.86 -6.64 8.57
N TYR A 106 -11.55 -6.74 7.28
CA TYR A 106 -11.77 -7.96 6.52
C TYR A 106 -10.98 -9.14 7.08
N SER A 107 -9.73 -8.95 7.49
CA SER A 107 -8.88 -9.99 8.07
C SER A 107 -9.45 -10.56 9.37
N ARG A 108 -10.12 -9.72 10.18
CA ARG A 108 -10.74 -10.08 11.45
C ARG A 108 -12.06 -10.84 11.30
N ILE A 109 -12.70 -10.79 10.13
CA ILE A 109 -13.93 -11.55 9.86
C ILE A 109 -13.56 -13.02 9.68
N LYS A 110 -13.86 -13.87 10.65
CA LYS A 110 -13.58 -15.32 10.57
C LYS A 110 -14.57 -16.07 9.69
N SER A 111 -15.81 -15.59 9.58
CA SER A 111 -16.88 -16.23 8.82
C SER A 111 -16.74 -15.99 7.32
N MET A 112 -16.60 -17.06 6.54
CA MET A 112 -16.59 -16.98 5.07
C MET A 112 -17.90 -16.43 4.50
N ARG A 113 -19.02 -16.67 5.17
CA ARG A 113 -20.33 -16.14 4.76
C ARG A 113 -20.37 -14.60 4.89
N LEU A 114 -19.84 -14.07 6.00
CA LEU A 114 -19.76 -12.62 6.20
C LEU A 114 -18.76 -11.95 5.26
N ARG A 115 -17.63 -12.59 4.96
CA ARG A 115 -16.68 -12.09 3.95
C ARG A 115 -17.31 -11.99 2.57
N ARG A 116 -18.10 -12.99 2.16
CA ARG A 116 -18.83 -12.95 0.89
C ARG A 116 -19.88 -11.84 0.85
N ALA A 117 -20.62 -11.65 1.95
CA ALA A 117 -21.60 -10.58 2.06
C ALA A 117 -20.95 -9.19 1.94
N LEU A 118 -19.82 -8.99 2.61
CA LEU A 118 -19.05 -7.74 2.52
C LEU A 118 -18.55 -7.47 1.10
N LEU A 119 -18.01 -8.48 0.42
CA LEU A 119 -17.58 -8.35 -0.97
C LEU A 119 -18.75 -8.04 -1.91
N GLN A 120 -19.90 -8.66 -1.69
CA GLN A 120 -21.11 -8.38 -2.47
C GLN A 120 -21.59 -6.95 -2.27
N LEU A 121 -21.60 -6.48 -1.02
CA LEU A 121 -21.95 -5.09 -0.69
C LEU A 121 -20.98 -4.10 -1.36
N ALA A 122 -19.67 -4.34 -1.27
CA ALA A 122 -18.67 -3.49 -1.90
C ALA A 122 -18.85 -3.41 -3.42
N ARG A 123 -19.15 -4.52 -4.09
CA ARG A 123 -19.43 -4.56 -5.54
C ARG A 123 -20.68 -3.75 -5.89
N THR A 124 -21.75 -3.89 -5.10
CA THR A 124 -22.99 -3.15 -5.32
C THR A 124 -22.78 -1.66 -5.16
N LEU A 125 -22.06 -1.23 -4.13
CA LEU A 125 -21.74 0.18 -3.91
C LEU A 125 -20.87 0.76 -5.02
N ALA A 126 -19.88 0.02 -5.49
CA ALA A 126 -19.02 0.44 -6.62
C ALA A 126 -19.85 0.64 -7.90
N ALA A 127 -20.70 -0.30 -8.24
CA ALA A 127 -21.57 -0.19 -9.41
C ALA A 127 -22.59 0.97 -9.30
N SER A 128 -23.07 1.25 -8.10
CA SER A 128 -23.98 2.38 -7.85
C SER A 128 -23.29 3.73 -7.98
N SER A 129 -22.02 3.82 -7.59
CA SER A 129 -21.21 5.04 -7.72
C SER A 129 -20.98 5.40 -9.19
N GLU A 130 -20.62 4.43 -10.01
CA GLU A 130 -20.46 4.62 -11.47
C GLU A 130 -21.74 5.15 -12.12
N ALA A 131 -22.89 4.65 -11.72
CA ALA A 131 -24.20 5.07 -12.25
C ALA A 131 -24.62 6.49 -11.82
N VAL A 132 -24.06 7.01 -10.73
CA VAL A 132 -24.31 8.39 -10.27
C VAL A 132 -23.43 9.37 -11.02
N ASP A 133 -22.14 9.05 -11.21
CA ASP A 133 -21.18 9.87 -11.92
C ASP A 133 -21.59 10.06 -13.39
N ASP A 134 -22.06 8.99 -14.07
CA ASP A 134 -22.58 9.04 -15.44
C ASP A 134 -23.82 9.96 -15.59
N LYS A 135 -24.63 10.08 -14.52
CA LYS A 135 -25.81 10.95 -14.54
C LYS A 135 -25.47 12.42 -14.30
N GLU A 136 -24.45 12.72 -13.51
CA GLU A 136 -24.01 14.09 -13.29
C GLU A 136 -23.29 14.64 -14.52
N GLU A 137 -22.52 13.81 -15.24
CA GLU A 137 -21.85 14.19 -16.49
C GLU A 137 -22.83 14.40 -17.65
N ALA A 138 -23.94 13.66 -17.67
CA ALA A 138 -25.00 13.81 -18.68
C ALA A 138 -25.88 15.06 -18.45
N LEU A 139 -25.82 15.69 -17.27
CA LEU A 139 -26.61 16.89 -16.91
C LEU A 139 -25.79 18.18 -16.97
N SER A 140 -24.51 18.11 -17.30
CA SER A 140 -23.60 19.26 -17.49
C SER A 140 -23.43 19.61 -18.96
#